data_1afd0b9e4ae342c6947432a4702fe21e
#
_entry.id   1afd0b9e4ae342c6947432a4702fe21e
#
_cell.length_a   1.000
_cell.length_b   1.000
_cell.length_c   1.000
_cell.angle_alpha   90.00
_cell.angle_beta   90.00
_cell.angle_gamma   90.00
#
_symmetry.space_group_name_H-M   'P 1'
#
loop_
_entity.id
_entity.type
_entity.pdbx_description
1 polymer ?
#
loop_
_entity_poly.entity_id
_entity_poly.type
_entity_poly.pdbx_seq_one_letter_code
_entity_poly.pdbx_strand_id
1 'polypeptide(L)'
;MEENKIPQEKTTVEENRMIKHIHVAAILQIVFGALIVIGGLTVAFVFGFVDQFVDDPTAIKVLSIIGTPLVVMMILFGGAMIAGGIGLLSCKPWARVLTLVMAALGLLNIPIGTLKGVYIIWVLVQQETVSLFAKGCEKPSVTQ
;
A
#
# COMPACT_ATOMS: atom_id res chain seq x y z
N MET A 1 32.12 -9.97 30.96
CA MET A 1 31.94 -10.25 29.52
C MET A 1 30.53 -10.59 29.11
N GLU A 2 29.57 -10.79 30.02
CA GLU A 2 28.17 -11.09 29.71
C GLU A 2 27.27 -9.86 29.58
N GLU A 3 27.67 -8.71 30.07
CA GLU A 3 26.84 -7.50 30.11
C GLU A 3 26.61 -6.84 28.75
N ASN A 4 27.37 -7.20 27.71
CA ASN A 4 27.28 -6.62 26.37
C ASN A 4 26.44 -7.47 25.36
N LYS A 5 25.96 -8.67 25.76
CA LYS A 5 25.14 -9.53 24.89
C LYS A 5 23.64 -9.22 24.98
N ILE A 6 23.17 -8.77 26.12
CA ILE A 6 21.74 -8.54 26.38
C ILE A 6 21.13 -7.41 25.54
N PRO A 7 21.80 -6.26 25.32
CA PRO A 7 21.25 -5.20 24.48
C PRO A 7 21.15 -5.60 23.00
N GLN A 8 22.09 -6.39 22.50
CA GLN A 8 22.15 -6.81 21.10
C GLN A 8 21.06 -7.84 20.76
N GLU A 9 20.81 -8.78 21.67
CA GLU A 9 19.78 -9.81 21.49
C GLU A 9 18.37 -9.20 21.51
N LYS A 10 18.10 -8.23 22.39
CA LYS A 10 16.83 -7.49 22.38
C LYS A 10 16.63 -6.70 21.11
N THR A 11 17.66 -6.04 20.59
CA THR A 11 17.60 -5.26 19.37
C THR A 11 17.30 -6.14 18.15
N THR A 12 17.90 -7.32 18.07
CA THR A 12 17.64 -8.26 16.96
C THR A 12 16.25 -8.88 17.01
N VAL A 13 15.73 -9.15 18.19
CA VAL A 13 14.35 -9.67 18.37
C VAL A 13 13.32 -8.62 18.00
N GLU A 14 13.50 -7.37 18.39
CA GLU A 14 12.61 -6.26 18.04
C GLU A 14 12.68 -5.94 16.55
N GLU A 15 13.85 -5.96 15.95
CA GLU A 15 14.08 -5.76 14.53
C GLU A 15 13.37 -6.86 13.69
N ASN A 16 13.48 -8.12 14.08
CA ASN A 16 12.78 -9.23 13.44
C ASN A 16 11.25 -9.14 13.57
N ARG A 17 10.76 -8.64 14.69
CA ARG A 17 9.33 -8.39 14.91
C ARG A 17 8.85 -7.27 14.00
N MET A 18 9.59 -6.20 13.87
CA MET A 18 9.24 -5.06 13.04
C MET A 18 9.22 -5.42 11.54
N ILE A 19 10.17 -6.23 11.08
CA ILE A 19 10.19 -6.75 9.69
C ILE A 19 8.88 -7.50 9.38
N LYS A 20 8.35 -8.29 10.31
CA LYS A 20 7.06 -8.98 10.14
C LYS A 20 5.90 -7.98 9.98
N HIS A 21 5.86 -6.91 10.76
CA HIS A 21 4.84 -5.87 10.64
C HIS A 21 4.92 -5.13 9.31
N ILE A 22 6.12 -4.85 8.81
CA ILE A 22 6.32 -4.26 7.48
C ILE A 22 5.79 -5.19 6.39
N HIS A 23 6.05 -6.50 6.47
CA HIS A 23 5.52 -7.48 5.52
C HIS A 23 4.00 -7.55 5.54
N VAL A 24 3.38 -7.53 6.72
CA VAL A 24 1.91 -7.51 6.85
C VAL A 24 1.34 -6.23 6.23
N ALA A 25 1.93 -5.08 6.50
CA ALA A 25 1.52 -3.81 5.91
C ALA A 25 1.65 -3.82 4.37
N ALA A 26 2.74 -4.38 3.85
CA ALA A 26 2.98 -4.51 2.42
C ALA A 26 1.98 -5.44 1.73
N ILE A 27 1.71 -6.60 2.31
CA ILE A 27 0.71 -7.56 1.79
C ILE A 27 -0.68 -6.91 1.79
N LEU A 28 -1.06 -6.26 2.89
CA LEU A 28 -2.33 -5.55 3.00
C LEU A 28 -2.46 -4.48 1.91
N GLN A 29 -1.38 -3.74 1.65
CA GLN A 29 -1.32 -2.71 0.62
C GLN A 29 -1.53 -3.30 -0.79
N ILE A 30 -0.87 -4.42 -1.11
CA ILE A 30 -0.98 -5.11 -2.40
C ILE A 30 -2.39 -5.65 -2.59
N VAL A 31 -2.96 -6.32 -1.59
CA VAL A 31 -4.32 -6.88 -1.66
C VAL A 31 -5.35 -5.79 -1.91
N PHE A 32 -5.31 -4.69 -1.16
CA PHE A 32 -6.24 -3.58 -1.38
C PHE A 32 -6.02 -2.89 -2.73
N GLY A 33 -4.78 -2.72 -3.17
CA GLY A 33 -4.46 -2.19 -4.49
C GLY A 33 -5.02 -3.06 -5.61
N ALA A 34 -4.87 -4.39 -5.50
CA ALA A 34 -5.42 -5.35 -6.45
C ALA A 34 -6.96 -5.30 -6.49
N LEU A 35 -7.62 -5.22 -5.34
CA LEU A 35 -9.08 -5.09 -5.27
C LEU A 35 -9.57 -3.81 -5.95
N ILE A 36 -8.87 -2.69 -5.79
CA ILE A 36 -9.20 -1.42 -6.45
C ILE A 36 -9.03 -1.54 -7.96
N VAL A 37 -7.96 -2.18 -8.44
CA VAL A 37 -7.74 -2.39 -9.87
C VAL A 37 -8.83 -3.28 -10.46
N ILE A 38 -9.16 -4.39 -9.81
CA ILE A 38 -10.24 -5.31 -10.24
C ILE A 38 -11.57 -4.56 -10.25
N GLY A 39 -11.87 -3.77 -9.21
CA GLY A 39 -13.04 -2.93 -9.15
C GLY A 39 -13.11 -1.93 -10.31
N GLY A 40 -12.00 -1.25 -10.62
CA GLY A 40 -11.88 -0.33 -11.74
C GLY A 40 -12.12 -1.00 -13.09
N LEU A 41 -11.56 -2.21 -13.29
CA LEU A 41 -11.79 -3.00 -14.50
C LEU A 41 -13.24 -3.47 -14.60
N THR A 42 -13.86 -3.87 -13.50
CA THR A 42 -15.28 -4.23 -13.47
C THR A 42 -16.17 -3.05 -13.85
N VAL A 43 -15.90 -1.87 -13.32
CA VAL A 43 -16.62 -0.64 -13.65
C VAL A 43 -16.44 -0.30 -15.13
N ALA A 44 -15.22 -0.40 -15.66
CA ALA A 44 -14.93 -0.18 -17.08
C ALA A 44 -15.71 -1.15 -17.98
N PHE A 45 -15.75 -2.42 -17.59
CA PHE A 45 -16.50 -3.45 -18.32
C PHE A 45 -18.01 -3.17 -18.31
N VAL A 46 -18.56 -2.82 -17.14
CA VAL A 46 -19.99 -2.47 -17.03
C VAL A 46 -20.32 -1.25 -17.88
N PHE A 47 -19.50 -0.22 -17.88
CA PHE A 47 -19.72 0.98 -18.68
C PHE A 47 -19.66 0.66 -20.18
N GLY A 48 -18.67 -0.12 -20.65
CA GLY A 48 -18.59 -0.54 -22.03
C GLY A 48 -19.75 -1.45 -22.47
N PHE A 49 -20.36 -2.19 -21.51
CA PHE A 49 -21.53 -3.01 -21.80
C PHE A 49 -22.82 -2.18 -21.88
N VAL A 50 -22.97 -1.23 -20.96
CA VAL A 50 -24.13 -0.31 -20.92
C VAL A 50 -24.20 0.56 -22.19
N ASP A 51 -23.04 0.95 -22.72
CA ASP A 51 -22.94 1.75 -23.96
C ASP A 51 -23.63 1.07 -25.15
N GLN A 52 -23.76 -0.27 -25.16
CA GLN A 52 -24.41 -1.02 -26.22
C GLN A 52 -25.96 -1.09 -26.09
N PHE A 53 -26.49 -0.76 -24.92
CA PHE A 53 -27.94 -0.85 -24.64
C PHE A 53 -28.63 0.50 -24.47
N VAL A 54 -27.87 1.58 -24.41
CA VAL A 54 -28.37 2.95 -24.23
C VAL A 54 -28.31 3.68 -25.55
N ASP A 55 -29.45 3.95 -26.13
CA ASP A 55 -29.59 4.67 -27.41
C ASP A 55 -29.56 6.21 -27.24
N ASP A 56 -29.47 6.72 -26.00
CA ASP A 56 -29.46 8.15 -25.74
C ASP A 56 -28.04 8.72 -25.82
N PRO A 57 -27.70 9.51 -26.85
CA PRO A 57 -26.38 10.06 -27.05
C PRO A 57 -25.96 11.02 -25.91
N THR A 58 -26.92 11.61 -25.19
CA THR A 58 -26.66 12.51 -24.10
C THR A 58 -26.20 11.73 -22.86
N ALA A 59 -26.87 10.61 -22.57
CA ALA A 59 -26.51 9.73 -21.45
C ALA A 59 -25.13 9.11 -21.65
N ILE A 60 -24.83 8.64 -22.86
CA ILE A 60 -23.50 8.07 -23.21
C ILE A 60 -22.40 9.13 -23.02
N LYS A 61 -22.62 10.36 -23.48
CA LYS A 61 -21.65 11.44 -23.36
C LYS A 61 -21.36 11.83 -21.91
N VAL A 62 -22.38 11.89 -21.07
CA VAL A 62 -22.22 12.18 -19.63
C VAL A 62 -21.49 11.02 -18.96
N LEU A 63 -21.85 9.79 -19.28
CA LEU A 63 -21.23 8.58 -18.72
C LEU A 63 -19.75 8.48 -19.08
N SER A 64 -19.38 8.80 -20.33
CA SER A 64 -17.98 8.78 -20.77
C SER A 64 -17.15 9.90 -20.14
N ILE A 65 -17.71 11.11 -19.99
CA ILE A 65 -16.99 12.25 -19.40
C ILE A 65 -16.67 12.02 -17.92
N ILE A 66 -17.58 11.38 -17.19
CA ILE A 66 -17.39 11.12 -15.75
C ILE A 66 -16.76 9.74 -15.50
N GLY A 67 -17.21 8.73 -16.22
CA GLY A 67 -16.80 7.34 -16.01
C GLY A 67 -15.35 7.07 -16.40
N THR A 68 -14.91 7.59 -17.55
CA THR A 68 -13.54 7.37 -18.04
C THR A 68 -12.47 7.89 -17.07
N PRO A 69 -12.51 9.15 -16.61
CA PRO A 69 -11.52 9.65 -15.64
C PRO A 69 -11.61 8.91 -14.30
N LEU A 70 -12.80 8.50 -13.87
CA LEU A 70 -12.97 7.71 -12.65
C LEU A 70 -12.26 6.37 -12.75
N VAL A 71 -12.44 5.63 -13.83
CA VAL A 71 -11.78 4.32 -14.06
C VAL A 71 -10.27 4.50 -14.14
N VAL A 72 -9.79 5.49 -14.89
CA VAL A 72 -8.34 5.78 -14.99
C VAL A 72 -7.76 6.09 -13.61
N MET A 73 -8.46 6.90 -12.82
CA MET A 73 -8.04 7.25 -11.45
C MET A 73 -7.97 6.02 -10.55
N MET A 74 -8.96 5.11 -10.63
CA MET A 74 -8.95 3.85 -9.87
C MET A 74 -7.77 2.96 -10.25
N ILE A 75 -7.47 2.81 -11.53
CA ILE A 75 -6.37 1.98 -12.02
C ILE A 75 -5.03 2.58 -11.59
N LEU A 76 -4.84 3.88 -11.74
CA LEU A 76 -3.61 4.57 -11.33
C LEU A 76 -3.41 4.48 -9.81
N PHE A 77 -4.47 4.71 -9.04
CA PHE A 77 -4.40 4.66 -7.57
C PHE A 77 -4.13 3.24 -7.06
N GLY A 78 -4.84 2.25 -7.60
CA GLY A 78 -4.61 0.83 -7.27
C GLY A 78 -3.23 0.36 -7.69
N GLY A 79 -2.75 0.76 -8.88
CA GLY A 79 -1.40 0.48 -9.36
C GLY A 79 -0.32 1.08 -8.47
N ALA A 80 -0.49 2.34 -8.04
CA ALA A 80 0.42 3.00 -7.10
C ALA A 80 0.45 2.29 -5.73
N MET A 81 -0.70 1.78 -5.24
CA MET A 81 -0.77 0.99 -4.02
C MET A 81 0.01 -0.33 -4.15
N ILE A 82 -0.14 -1.04 -5.27
CA ILE A 82 0.60 -2.27 -5.53
C ILE A 82 2.11 -1.97 -5.61
N ALA A 83 2.51 -0.95 -6.35
CA ALA A 83 3.91 -0.55 -6.46
C ALA A 83 4.52 -0.16 -5.10
N GLY A 84 3.77 0.58 -4.27
CA GLY A 84 4.15 0.91 -2.90
C GLY A 84 4.35 -0.34 -2.04
N GLY A 85 3.41 -1.30 -2.11
CA GLY A 85 3.50 -2.56 -1.38
C GLY A 85 4.71 -3.41 -1.78
N ILE A 86 4.96 -3.55 -3.09
CA ILE A 86 6.15 -4.27 -3.60
C ILE A 86 7.44 -3.54 -3.18
N GLY A 87 7.45 -2.21 -3.24
CA GLY A 87 8.57 -1.42 -2.80
C GLY A 87 8.85 -1.53 -1.30
N LEU A 88 7.80 -1.68 -0.46
CA LEU A 88 7.93 -1.99 0.96
C LEU A 88 8.60 -3.35 1.19
N LEU A 89 8.18 -4.39 0.46
CA LEU A 89 8.81 -5.72 0.52
C LEU A 89 10.28 -5.68 0.11
N SER A 90 10.63 -4.79 -0.80
CA SER A 90 12.01 -4.56 -1.25
C SER A 90 12.77 -3.55 -0.38
N CYS A 91 12.18 -3.08 0.73
CA CYS A 91 12.76 -2.12 1.67
C CYS A 91 13.32 -0.85 1.00
N LYS A 92 12.71 -0.41 -0.08
CA LYS A 92 13.14 0.80 -0.77
C LYS A 92 12.63 2.06 -0.04
N PRO A 93 13.49 3.05 0.23
CA PRO A 93 13.10 4.24 1.00
C PRO A 93 12.00 5.07 0.33
N TRP A 94 11.93 5.12 -1.01
CA TRP A 94 10.88 5.82 -1.73
C TRP A 94 9.50 5.18 -1.54
N ALA A 95 9.44 3.84 -1.41
CA ALA A 95 8.19 3.12 -1.22
C ALA A 95 7.54 3.45 0.13
N ARG A 96 8.34 3.72 1.16
CA ARG A 96 7.86 4.17 2.46
C ARG A 96 7.10 5.48 2.34
N VAL A 97 7.67 6.47 1.63
CA VAL A 97 7.02 7.78 1.43
C VAL A 97 5.74 7.62 0.62
N LEU A 98 5.80 6.86 -0.47
CA LEU A 98 4.63 6.58 -1.31
C LEU A 98 3.50 5.91 -0.51
N THR A 99 3.83 4.88 0.27
CA THR A 99 2.84 4.17 1.10
C THR A 99 2.26 5.07 2.20
N LEU A 100 3.07 5.96 2.79
CA LEU A 100 2.60 6.92 3.79
C LEU A 100 1.58 7.89 3.18
N VAL A 101 1.87 8.42 1.99
CA VAL A 101 0.95 9.31 1.24
C VAL A 101 -0.35 8.56 0.91
N MET A 102 -0.25 7.32 0.42
CA MET A 102 -1.41 6.50 0.11
C MET A 102 -2.22 6.12 1.35
N ALA A 103 -1.56 5.87 2.48
CA ALA A 103 -2.23 5.62 3.76
C ALA A 103 -2.98 6.87 4.25
N ALA A 104 -2.37 8.06 4.13
CA ALA A 104 -3.00 9.32 4.49
C ALA A 104 -4.23 9.62 3.61
N LEU A 105 -4.14 9.39 2.30
CA LEU A 105 -5.30 9.48 1.40
C LEU A 105 -6.36 8.45 1.73
N GLY A 106 -5.94 7.25 2.14
CA GLY A 106 -6.85 6.18 2.58
C GLY A 106 -7.64 6.51 3.86
N LEU A 107 -7.14 7.41 4.71
CA LEU A 107 -7.86 7.87 5.92
C LEU A 107 -9.19 8.55 5.59
N LEU A 108 -9.31 9.15 4.41
CA LEU A 108 -10.55 9.79 3.96
C LEU A 108 -11.67 8.77 3.69
N ASN A 109 -11.33 7.50 3.52
CA ASN A 109 -12.29 6.43 3.24
C ASN A 109 -12.70 5.70 4.54
N ILE A 110 -13.60 6.32 5.30
CA ILE A 110 -14.13 5.83 6.58
C ILE A 110 -15.18 4.71 6.30
N PRO A 111 -15.18 3.55 7.07
CA PRO A 111 -14.34 3.25 8.23
C PRO A 111 -13.10 2.38 7.94
N ILE A 112 -13.09 1.63 6.82
CA ILE A 112 -12.08 0.60 6.53
C ILE A 112 -10.72 1.23 6.19
N GLY A 113 -10.73 2.31 5.41
CA GLY A 113 -9.53 3.05 5.03
C GLY A 113 -8.83 3.68 6.22
N THR A 114 -9.60 4.18 7.19
CA THR A 114 -9.07 4.80 8.41
C THR A 114 -8.31 3.79 9.28
N LEU A 115 -8.88 2.60 9.54
CA LEU A 115 -8.22 1.57 10.34
C LEU A 115 -6.92 1.09 9.70
N LYS A 116 -6.96 0.81 8.39
CA LYS A 116 -5.79 0.42 7.61
C LYS A 116 -4.74 1.55 7.58
N GLY A 117 -5.16 2.78 7.31
CA GLY A 117 -4.29 3.94 7.21
C GLY A 117 -3.55 4.23 8.51
N VAL A 118 -4.26 4.23 9.63
CA VAL A 118 -3.68 4.42 10.97
C VAL A 118 -2.66 3.33 11.28
N TYR A 119 -2.98 2.07 11.00
CA TYR A 119 -2.06 0.95 11.23
C TYR A 119 -0.77 1.09 10.39
N ILE A 120 -0.90 1.39 9.10
CA ILE A 120 0.25 1.56 8.20
C ILE A 120 1.10 2.75 8.63
N ILE A 121 0.48 3.88 8.97
CA ILE A 121 1.21 5.07 9.44
C ILE A 121 1.95 4.75 10.73
N TRP A 122 1.29 4.09 11.68
CA TRP A 122 1.92 3.69 12.94
C TRP A 122 3.17 2.82 12.72
N VAL A 123 3.07 1.80 11.87
CA VAL A 123 4.20 0.92 11.53
C VAL A 123 5.33 1.68 10.84
N LEU A 124 5.01 2.56 9.88
CA LEU A 124 6.02 3.22 9.05
C LEU A 124 6.69 4.42 9.73
N VAL A 125 6.05 5.03 10.72
CA VAL A 125 6.59 6.18 11.48
C VAL A 125 7.52 5.73 12.61
N GLN A 126 7.44 4.45 13.02
CA GLN A 126 8.27 3.91 14.09
C GLN A 126 9.76 4.03 13.76
N GLN A 127 10.57 4.51 14.73
CA GLN A 127 12.00 4.78 14.49
C GLN A 127 12.79 3.54 14.05
N GLU A 128 12.40 2.38 14.54
CA GLU A 128 12.98 1.09 14.16
C GLU A 128 12.72 0.78 12.66
N THR A 129 11.52 1.07 12.17
CA THR A 129 11.19 0.96 10.73
C THR A 129 12.05 1.92 9.91
N VAL A 130 12.25 3.15 10.38
CA VAL A 130 13.08 4.15 9.68
C VAL A 130 14.51 3.64 9.53
N SER A 131 15.09 3.08 10.60
CA SER A 131 16.45 2.55 10.60
C SER A 131 16.61 1.33 9.69
N LEU A 132 15.59 0.46 9.62
CA LEU A 132 15.57 -0.70 8.73
C LEU A 132 15.58 -0.29 7.25
N PHE A 133 14.77 0.70 6.87
CA PHE A 133 14.78 1.22 5.49
C PHE A 133 16.07 1.95 5.14
N ALA A 134 16.73 2.60 6.10
CA ALA A 134 18.04 3.21 5.90
C ALA A 134 19.15 2.17 5.66
N LYS A 135 19.03 0.98 6.27
CA LYS A 135 19.96 -0.15 6.12
C LYS A 135 19.59 -1.11 4.98
N GLY A 136 18.48 -0.85 4.25
CA GLY A 136 18.01 -1.68 3.14
C GLY A 136 17.44 -3.03 3.56
N CYS A 137 16.92 -3.18 4.80
CA CYS A 137 16.45 -4.42 5.41
C CYS A 137 17.47 -5.59 5.28
N GLU A 138 18.74 -5.26 5.32
CA GLU A 138 19.77 -6.29 5.38
C GLU A 138 19.55 -7.10 6.65
N LYS A 139 19.28 -8.41 6.49
CA LYS A 139 19.21 -9.32 7.61
C LYS A 139 20.50 -9.17 8.41
N PRO A 140 20.44 -9.02 9.73
CA PRO A 140 21.65 -9.03 10.52
C PRO A 140 22.40 -10.32 10.17
N SER A 141 23.58 -10.18 9.55
CA SER A 141 24.46 -11.30 9.32
C SER A 141 24.83 -11.85 10.68
N VAL A 142 24.28 -13.01 11.01
CA VAL A 142 24.74 -13.79 12.15
C VAL A 142 26.15 -14.22 11.76
N THR A 143 27.11 -13.42 12.16
CA THR A 143 28.53 -13.83 12.13
C THR A 143 28.65 -14.97 13.13
N GLN A 144 28.82 -16.17 12.59
CA GLN A 144 29.20 -17.35 13.35
C GLN A 144 30.55 -17.11 14.02
#